data_6f0a1cb02b4cd50f9bb013a6b12f4b12
#
_entry.id   6f0a1cb02b4cd50f9bb013a6b12f4b12
#
_cell.length_a   1.000
_cell.length_b   1.000
_cell.length_c   1.000
_cell.angle_alpha   90.00
_cell.angle_beta   90.00
_cell.angle_gamma   90.00
#
_symmetry.space_group_name_H-M   'P 1'
#
loop_
_entity.id
_entity.type
_entity.pdbx_description
1 polymer ?
#
loop_
_entity_poly.entity_id
_entity_poly.type
_entity_poly.pdbx_seq_one_letter_code
_entity_poly.pdbx_strand_id
1 'polypeptide(L)'
;HAEQMIAYGTAVVGGVTPGKGGELHLNLPVFNTVSDAVNELKADTSIIFVPPQFAADAIMEAADAGISVIICITEGVPVQDMIKVKSYLKNYPCRLIGPNCPGVITPDEAKVGIMPGFIHKKGSIGIVSRSGTLTYEAVDQVTKEGLGQSTCIGIGGDPIPGTTTLEAVQMLMADFETE
;
A
#
# COMPACT_ATOMS: atom_id res chain seq x y z
N HIS A 1 -12.17 5.27 1.17
CA HIS A 1 -10.86 4.84 1.66
C HIS A 1 -9.92 6.03 1.86
N ALA A 2 -9.82 6.97 0.90
CA ALA A 2 -8.98 8.17 1.06
C ALA A 2 -9.36 8.97 2.33
N GLU A 3 -10.64 9.21 2.55
CA GLU A 3 -11.14 9.88 3.76
C GLU A 3 -10.71 9.18 5.06
N GLN A 4 -10.73 7.84 5.08
CA GLN A 4 -10.28 7.06 6.24
C GLN A 4 -8.76 7.13 6.46
N MET A 5 -7.97 7.22 5.40
CA MET A 5 -6.52 7.43 5.50
C MET A 5 -6.20 8.83 6.03
N ILE A 6 -6.88 9.85 5.52
CA ILE A 6 -6.77 11.24 6.01
C ILE A 6 -7.16 11.33 7.48
N ALA A 7 -8.30 10.74 7.86
CA ALA A 7 -8.78 10.72 9.25
C ALA A 7 -7.83 9.99 10.21
N TYR A 8 -7.05 9.03 9.69
CA TYR A 8 -6.01 8.33 10.44
C TYR A 8 -4.74 9.18 10.64
N GLY A 9 -4.56 10.24 9.87
CA GLY A 9 -3.37 11.10 9.91
C GLY A 9 -2.38 10.87 8.76
N THR A 10 -2.72 9.99 7.81
CA THR A 10 -1.88 9.79 6.61
C THR A 10 -1.86 11.04 5.75
N ALA A 11 -0.68 11.47 5.33
CA ALA A 11 -0.47 12.62 4.45
C ALA A 11 -0.91 12.31 3.00
N VAL A 12 -2.22 12.21 2.79
CA VAL A 12 -2.77 12.06 1.43
C VAL A 12 -2.69 13.41 0.73
N VAL A 13 -1.95 13.48 -0.36
CA VAL A 13 -1.65 14.75 -1.05
C VAL A 13 -2.50 14.99 -2.30
N GLY A 14 -3.02 13.95 -2.94
CA GLY A 14 -3.86 14.08 -4.14
C GLY A 14 -4.40 12.76 -4.64
N GLY A 15 -5.16 12.82 -5.72
CA GLY A 15 -5.68 11.68 -6.45
C GLY A 15 -5.25 11.68 -7.91
N VAL A 16 -5.28 10.51 -8.54
CA VAL A 16 -5.04 10.37 -9.98
C VAL A 16 -6.22 9.66 -10.62
N THR A 17 -6.83 10.31 -11.57
CA THR A 17 -7.90 9.74 -12.41
C THR A 17 -7.82 10.35 -13.81
N PRO A 18 -7.47 9.58 -14.85
CA PRO A 18 -7.41 10.08 -16.20
C PRO A 18 -8.73 10.77 -16.61
N GLY A 19 -8.61 11.96 -17.20
CA GLY A 19 -9.75 12.78 -17.63
C GLY A 19 -10.40 13.62 -16.53
N LYS A 20 -9.93 13.55 -15.27
CA LYS A 20 -10.43 14.37 -14.15
C LYS A 20 -9.39 15.32 -13.57
N GLY A 21 -8.28 15.51 -14.28
CA GLY A 21 -7.25 16.46 -13.87
C GLY A 21 -7.82 17.87 -13.72
N GLY A 22 -7.46 18.54 -12.62
CA GLY A 22 -7.97 19.87 -12.26
C GLY A 22 -9.22 19.87 -11.38
N GLU A 23 -9.85 18.72 -11.16
CA GLU A 23 -10.93 18.59 -10.17
C GLU A 23 -10.34 18.55 -8.74
N LEU A 24 -11.20 18.74 -7.75
CA LEU A 24 -10.89 18.52 -6.33
C LEU A 24 -11.71 17.36 -5.78
N HIS A 25 -11.06 16.48 -5.02
CA HIS A 25 -11.72 15.43 -4.24
C HIS A 25 -11.21 15.47 -2.79
N LEU A 26 -12.12 15.59 -1.83
CA LEU A 26 -11.79 15.80 -0.40
C LEU A 26 -10.87 17.03 -0.18
N ASN A 27 -11.06 18.07 -0.95
CA ASN A 27 -10.24 19.29 -1.01
C ASN A 27 -8.78 19.05 -1.46
N LEU A 28 -8.50 17.88 -2.04
CA LEU A 28 -7.20 17.55 -2.62
C LEU A 28 -7.25 17.57 -4.15
N PRO A 29 -6.18 17.98 -4.82
CA PRO A 29 -6.14 18.04 -6.28
C PRO A 29 -6.19 16.63 -6.90
N VAL A 30 -6.85 16.55 -8.06
CA VAL A 30 -6.87 15.36 -8.89
C VAL A 30 -6.06 15.61 -10.15
N PHE A 31 -5.21 14.68 -10.52
CA PHE A 31 -4.34 14.72 -11.69
C PHE A 31 -4.76 13.71 -12.75
N ASN A 32 -4.34 13.92 -13.98
CA ASN A 32 -4.54 12.95 -15.05
C ASN A 32 -3.52 11.81 -15.01
N THR A 33 -2.29 12.07 -14.51
CA THR A 33 -1.20 11.13 -14.47
C THR A 33 -0.52 11.11 -13.11
N VAL A 34 0.12 9.97 -12.77
CA VAL A 34 0.95 9.88 -11.56
C VAL A 34 2.16 10.80 -11.66
N SER A 35 2.73 10.97 -12.86
CA SER A 35 3.86 11.87 -13.11
C SER A 35 3.54 13.31 -12.73
N ASP A 36 2.36 13.80 -13.08
CA ASP A 36 1.91 15.16 -12.71
C ASP A 36 1.85 15.29 -11.18
N ALA A 37 1.23 14.31 -10.50
CA ALA A 37 1.12 14.31 -9.05
C ALA A 37 2.50 14.29 -8.35
N VAL A 38 3.43 13.49 -8.85
CA VAL A 38 4.81 13.42 -8.31
C VAL A 38 5.53 14.74 -8.52
N ASN A 39 5.44 15.33 -9.71
CA ASN A 39 6.13 16.58 -10.03
C ASN A 39 5.64 17.76 -9.18
N GLU A 40 4.33 17.86 -8.97
CA GLU A 40 3.71 18.98 -8.25
C GLU A 40 3.71 18.79 -6.73
N LEU A 41 3.41 17.57 -6.25
CA LEU A 41 3.18 17.31 -4.82
C LEU A 41 4.30 16.52 -4.15
N LYS A 42 5.29 16.03 -4.91
CA LYS A 42 6.37 15.18 -4.40
C LYS A 42 5.86 13.89 -3.75
N ALA A 43 4.77 13.34 -4.28
CA ALA A 43 4.23 12.07 -3.81
C ALA A 43 5.28 10.96 -3.97
N ASP A 44 5.48 10.16 -2.94
CA ASP A 44 6.44 9.04 -2.89
C ASP A 44 5.75 7.67 -2.81
N THR A 45 4.46 7.67 -2.49
CA THR A 45 3.65 6.47 -2.29
C THR A 45 2.37 6.56 -3.12
N SER A 46 2.05 5.46 -3.82
CA SER A 46 0.81 5.32 -4.59
C SER A 46 -0.03 4.16 -4.07
N ILE A 47 -1.34 4.39 -3.93
CA ILE A 47 -2.30 3.33 -3.62
C ILE A 47 -3.26 3.15 -4.79
N ILE A 48 -3.43 1.91 -5.23
CA ILE A 48 -4.15 1.54 -6.46
C ILE A 48 -5.44 0.79 -6.12
N PHE A 49 -6.56 1.34 -6.59
CA PHE A 49 -7.91 0.78 -6.47
C PHE A 49 -8.60 0.56 -7.84
N VAL A 50 -7.88 0.78 -8.94
CA VAL A 50 -8.47 0.64 -10.28
C VAL A 50 -8.95 -0.79 -10.54
N PRO A 51 -9.90 -1.01 -11.47
CA PRO A 51 -10.34 -2.34 -11.86
C PRO A 51 -9.17 -3.25 -12.30
N PRO A 52 -9.29 -4.59 -12.14
CA PRO A 52 -8.19 -5.53 -12.34
C PRO A 52 -7.46 -5.41 -13.68
N GLN A 53 -8.21 -5.15 -14.76
CA GLN A 53 -7.65 -5.01 -16.11
C GLN A 53 -6.74 -3.79 -16.30
N PHE A 54 -6.80 -2.81 -15.40
CA PHE A 54 -5.99 -1.59 -15.44
C PHE A 54 -4.90 -1.56 -14.35
N ALA A 55 -4.90 -2.53 -13.44
CA ALA A 55 -4.00 -2.52 -12.29
C ALA A 55 -2.53 -2.64 -12.69
N ALA A 56 -2.21 -3.48 -13.68
CA ALA A 56 -0.84 -3.63 -14.17
C ALA A 56 -0.28 -2.32 -14.76
N ASP A 57 -1.08 -1.65 -15.58
CA ASP A 57 -0.68 -0.37 -16.19
C ASP A 57 -0.50 0.71 -15.12
N ALA A 58 -1.41 0.79 -14.13
CA ALA A 58 -1.30 1.73 -13.02
C ALA A 58 -0.06 1.48 -12.14
N ILE A 59 0.33 0.22 -11.93
CA ILE A 59 1.56 -0.13 -11.19
C ILE A 59 2.79 0.33 -11.98
N MET A 60 2.84 0.05 -13.28
CA MET A 60 3.98 0.43 -14.12
C MET A 60 4.07 1.96 -14.27
N GLU A 61 2.94 2.66 -14.44
CA GLU A 61 2.89 4.13 -14.46
C GLU A 61 3.44 4.74 -13.16
N ALA A 62 3.08 4.18 -12.00
CA ALA A 62 3.59 4.65 -10.73
C ALA A 62 5.11 4.46 -10.62
N ALA A 63 5.64 3.34 -11.09
CA ALA A 63 7.08 3.08 -11.13
C ALA A 63 7.82 4.05 -12.07
N ASP A 64 7.27 4.31 -13.27
CA ASP A 64 7.82 5.26 -14.24
C ASP A 64 7.85 6.69 -13.69
N ALA A 65 6.85 7.05 -12.89
CA ALA A 65 6.77 8.36 -12.26
C ALA A 65 7.75 8.52 -11.07
N GLY A 66 8.46 7.46 -10.66
CA GLY A 66 9.42 7.50 -9.57
C GLY A 66 8.82 7.27 -8.19
N ILE A 67 7.63 6.71 -8.10
CA ILE A 67 7.03 6.29 -6.82
C ILE A 67 7.88 5.20 -6.16
N SER A 68 8.23 5.39 -4.90
CA SER A 68 9.05 4.44 -4.13
C SER A 68 8.26 3.27 -3.58
N VAL A 69 7.02 3.51 -3.13
CA VAL A 69 6.13 2.49 -2.55
C VAL A 69 4.82 2.46 -3.31
N ILE A 70 4.51 1.32 -3.90
CA ILE A 70 3.27 1.10 -4.65
C ILE A 70 2.44 0.05 -3.90
N ILE A 71 1.21 0.38 -3.56
CA ILE A 71 0.30 -0.53 -2.86
C ILE A 71 -0.90 -0.80 -3.75
N CYS A 72 -1.06 -2.04 -4.20
CA CYS A 72 -2.17 -2.44 -5.06
C CYS A 72 -3.21 -3.24 -4.25
N ILE A 73 -4.34 -2.60 -3.96
CA ILE A 73 -5.45 -3.21 -3.22
C ILE A 73 -6.25 -4.16 -4.12
N THR A 74 -6.31 -3.85 -5.40
CA THR A 74 -7.14 -4.54 -6.39
C THR A 74 -6.97 -6.05 -6.36
N GLU A 75 -8.08 -6.76 -6.26
CA GLU A 75 -8.19 -8.21 -6.38
C GLU A 75 -8.47 -8.61 -7.85
N GLY A 76 -8.05 -9.82 -8.24
CA GLY A 76 -8.37 -10.39 -9.55
C GLY A 76 -7.47 -9.92 -10.68
N VAL A 77 -6.31 -9.37 -10.39
CA VAL A 77 -5.32 -9.02 -11.42
C VAL A 77 -4.82 -10.29 -12.10
N PRO A 78 -4.85 -10.36 -13.45
CA PRO A 78 -4.42 -11.55 -14.17
C PRO A 78 -2.96 -11.93 -13.85
N VAL A 79 -2.70 -13.22 -13.63
CA VAL A 79 -1.36 -13.75 -13.34
C VAL A 79 -0.34 -13.34 -14.40
N GLN A 80 -0.73 -13.38 -15.68
CA GLN A 80 0.16 -13.00 -16.79
C GLN A 80 0.56 -11.52 -16.72
N ASP A 81 -0.34 -10.66 -16.29
CA ASP A 81 -0.06 -9.24 -16.12
C ASP A 81 0.88 -9.01 -14.94
N MET A 82 0.71 -9.76 -13.84
CA MET A 82 1.63 -9.69 -12.71
C MET A 82 3.04 -10.22 -13.03
N ILE A 83 3.17 -11.22 -13.93
CA ILE A 83 4.48 -11.66 -14.44
C ILE A 83 5.17 -10.52 -15.20
N LYS A 84 4.44 -9.80 -16.07
CA LYS A 84 4.95 -8.62 -16.78
C LYS A 84 5.37 -7.53 -15.81
N VAL A 85 4.50 -7.19 -14.86
CA VAL A 85 4.77 -6.20 -13.80
C VAL A 85 6.04 -6.55 -13.03
N LYS A 86 6.19 -7.79 -12.54
CA LYS A 86 7.39 -8.23 -11.81
C LYS A 86 8.67 -8.12 -12.65
N SER A 87 8.58 -8.41 -13.94
CA SER A 87 9.72 -8.24 -14.85
C SER A 87 10.06 -6.77 -15.06
N TYR A 88 9.04 -5.92 -15.23
CA TYR A 88 9.17 -4.49 -15.45
C TYR A 88 9.80 -3.79 -14.24
N LEU A 89 9.30 -4.06 -13.05
CA LEU A 89 9.74 -3.44 -11.80
C LEU A 89 11.18 -3.76 -11.40
N LYS A 90 11.82 -4.78 -12.01
CA LYS A 90 13.26 -5.05 -11.79
C LYS A 90 14.16 -3.87 -12.16
N ASN A 91 13.69 -2.99 -13.03
CA ASN A 91 14.45 -1.84 -13.52
C ASN A 91 14.21 -0.56 -12.68
N TYR A 92 13.39 -0.63 -11.62
CA TYR A 92 12.98 0.52 -10.83
C TYR A 92 13.28 0.31 -9.34
N PRO A 93 13.76 1.35 -8.64
CA PRO A 93 14.00 1.29 -7.20
C PRO A 93 12.69 1.49 -6.42
N CYS A 94 11.66 0.71 -6.76
CA CYS A 94 10.36 0.78 -6.10
C CYS A 94 9.97 -0.56 -5.47
N ARG A 95 9.07 -0.51 -4.52
CA ARG A 95 8.52 -1.69 -3.86
C ARG A 95 7.01 -1.78 -4.08
N LEU A 96 6.57 -2.92 -4.59
CA LEU A 96 5.14 -3.23 -4.76
C LEU A 96 4.65 -4.12 -3.61
N ILE A 97 3.59 -3.69 -2.94
CA ILE A 97 2.81 -4.48 -1.97
C ILE A 97 1.47 -4.86 -2.62
N GLY A 98 1.09 -6.11 -2.55
CA GLY A 98 -0.07 -6.64 -3.27
C GLY A 98 0.31 -7.30 -4.60
N PRO A 99 -0.62 -7.50 -5.51
CA PRO A 99 -2.05 -7.13 -5.48
C PRO A 99 -2.87 -7.93 -4.46
N ASN A 100 -4.19 -7.66 -4.42
CA ASN A 100 -5.14 -8.33 -3.52
C ASN A 100 -4.69 -8.28 -2.05
N CYS A 101 -4.41 -7.07 -1.58
CA CYS A 101 -3.86 -6.85 -0.25
C CYS A 101 -4.65 -5.78 0.52
N PRO A 102 -4.60 -5.79 1.86
CA PRO A 102 -5.24 -4.76 2.67
C PRO A 102 -4.36 -3.50 2.85
N GLY A 103 -3.12 -3.53 2.37
CA GLY A 103 -2.18 -2.43 2.48
C GLY A 103 -1.18 -2.57 3.64
N VAL A 104 -0.72 -1.43 4.13
CA VAL A 104 0.28 -1.32 5.20
C VAL A 104 -0.21 -0.30 6.22
N ILE A 105 0.10 -0.53 7.50
CA ILE A 105 -0.13 0.41 8.58
C ILE A 105 1.04 0.39 9.57
N THR A 106 1.59 1.56 9.86
CA THR A 106 2.50 1.82 10.96
C THR A 106 1.72 2.65 11.97
N PRO A 107 1.34 2.08 13.13
CA PRO A 107 0.47 2.76 14.08
C PRO A 107 1.05 4.10 14.55
N ASP A 108 0.17 5.10 14.66
CA ASP A 108 0.45 6.50 14.99
C ASP A 108 1.25 7.28 13.92
N GLU A 109 1.60 6.65 12.79
CA GLU A 109 2.34 7.30 11.69
C GLU A 109 1.53 7.37 10.41
N ALA A 110 1.25 6.23 9.79
CA ALA A 110 0.53 6.19 8.52
C ALA A 110 -0.26 4.90 8.33
N LYS A 111 -1.39 5.04 7.66
CA LYS A 111 -2.20 3.95 7.14
C LYS A 111 -2.34 4.13 5.64
N VAL A 112 -1.80 3.20 4.85
CA VAL A 112 -1.95 3.19 3.40
C VAL A 112 -2.66 1.90 3.00
N GLY A 113 -3.97 1.96 2.88
CA GLY A 113 -4.80 0.80 2.61
C GLY A 113 -6.17 0.83 3.26
N ILE A 114 -6.73 -0.37 3.40
CA ILE A 114 -8.10 -0.59 3.90
C ILE A 114 -8.15 -1.19 5.31
N MET A 115 -6.99 -1.43 5.94
CA MET A 115 -6.94 -1.98 7.30
C MET A 115 -7.72 -1.09 8.28
N PRO A 116 -8.47 -1.66 9.26
CA PRO A 116 -9.16 -0.90 10.27
C PRO A 116 -8.16 -0.31 11.28
N GLY A 117 -7.96 1.02 11.24
CA GLY A 117 -6.98 1.69 12.10
C GLY A 117 -7.23 1.52 13.61
N PHE A 118 -8.51 1.41 14.01
CA PHE A 118 -8.91 1.36 15.42
C PHE A 118 -8.51 0.09 16.18
N ILE A 119 -8.13 -1.00 15.48
CA ILE A 119 -7.61 -2.21 16.13
C ILE A 119 -6.10 -2.18 16.32
N HIS A 120 -5.40 -1.23 15.68
CA HIS A 120 -3.95 -1.10 15.76
C HIS A 120 -3.53 -0.18 16.90
N LYS A 121 -2.41 -0.49 17.53
CA LYS A 121 -1.79 0.30 18.57
C LYS A 121 -0.28 0.26 18.39
N LYS A 122 0.42 1.38 18.61
CA LYS A 122 1.88 1.43 18.53
C LYS A 122 2.52 0.47 19.56
N GLY A 123 3.47 -0.31 19.09
CA GLY A 123 4.23 -1.30 19.86
C GLY A 123 5.39 -1.83 19.03
N SER A 124 5.90 -3.01 19.38
CA SER A 124 7.10 -3.57 18.77
C SER A 124 6.87 -4.83 17.92
N ILE A 125 5.64 -5.30 17.79
CA ILE A 125 5.37 -6.54 17.05
C ILE A 125 5.18 -6.26 15.56
N GLY A 126 6.10 -6.75 14.74
CA GLY A 126 5.96 -6.75 13.29
C GLY A 126 4.99 -7.84 12.82
N ILE A 127 4.04 -7.50 11.95
CA ILE A 127 3.07 -8.47 11.41
C ILE A 127 3.15 -8.50 9.89
N VAL A 128 3.35 -9.69 9.32
CA VAL A 128 3.26 -9.95 7.88
C VAL A 128 2.19 -11.00 7.62
N SER A 129 1.27 -10.72 6.72
CA SER A 129 0.20 -11.67 6.41
C SER A 129 -0.19 -11.62 4.92
N ARG A 130 -0.59 -12.79 4.41
CA ARG A 130 -1.21 -12.92 3.08
C ARG A 130 -2.74 -12.79 3.14
N SER A 131 -3.33 -13.01 4.31
CA SER A 131 -4.77 -13.00 4.51
C SER A 131 -5.22 -11.67 5.11
N GLY A 132 -6.20 -11.00 4.50
CA GLY A 132 -6.80 -9.78 5.07
C GLY A 132 -7.47 -10.07 6.42
N THR A 133 -8.39 -11.02 6.46
CA THR A 133 -9.20 -11.34 7.65
C THR A 133 -8.37 -11.83 8.83
N LEU A 134 -7.46 -12.78 8.60
CA LEU A 134 -6.58 -13.28 9.66
C LEU A 134 -5.60 -12.23 10.17
N THR A 135 -5.20 -11.29 9.31
CA THR A 135 -4.39 -10.15 9.74
C THR A 135 -5.10 -9.34 10.81
N TYR A 136 -6.38 -9.02 10.59
CA TYR A 136 -7.15 -8.21 11.54
C TYR A 136 -7.35 -8.92 12.87
N GLU A 137 -7.60 -10.23 12.84
CA GLU A 137 -7.72 -11.05 14.06
C GLU A 137 -6.40 -11.07 14.85
N ALA A 138 -5.27 -11.32 14.18
CA ALA A 138 -3.96 -11.32 14.82
C ALA A 138 -3.60 -9.97 15.43
N VAL A 139 -3.85 -8.87 14.69
CA VAL A 139 -3.63 -7.50 15.17
C VAL A 139 -4.47 -7.20 16.41
N ASP A 140 -5.76 -7.54 16.38
CA ASP A 140 -6.68 -7.28 17.50
C ASP A 140 -6.27 -8.06 18.76
N GLN A 141 -5.87 -9.33 18.60
CA GLN A 141 -5.36 -10.15 19.71
C GLN A 141 -4.08 -9.56 20.29
N VAL A 142 -3.08 -9.25 19.48
CA VAL A 142 -1.81 -8.63 19.92
C VAL A 142 -2.08 -7.31 20.65
N THR A 143 -3.00 -6.51 20.14
CA THR A 143 -3.37 -5.23 20.77
C THR A 143 -4.08 -5.43 22.12
N LYS A 144 -4.98 -6.41 22.23
CA LYS A 144 -5.68 -6.75 23.49
C LYS A 144 -4.75 -7.28 24.58
N GLU A 145 -3.69 -7.99 24.18
CA GLU A 145 -2.63 -8.41 25.10
C GLU A 145 -1.70 -7.26 25.54
N GLY A 146 -1.94 -6.04 25.05
CA GLY A 146 -1.22 -4.83 25.45
C GLY A 146 0.11 -4.62 24.74
N LEU A 147 0.44 -5.46 23.74
CA LEU A 147 1.69 -5.37 22.99
C LEU A 147 1.63 -4.25 21.94
N GLY A 148 0.90 -4.40 20.88
CA GLY A 148 0.86 -3.43 19.78
C GLY A 148 1.85 -3.73 18.66
N GLN A 149 1.75 -2.99 17.57
CA GLN A 149 2.50 -3.26 16.35
C GLN A 149 3.52 -2.16 16.04
N SER A 150 4.71 -2.54 15.57
CA SER A 150 5.62 -1.63 14.87
C SER A 150 5.06 -1.32 13.48
N THR A 151 4.93 -2.33 12.65
CA THR A 151 4.29 -2.21 11.32
C THR A 151 3.54 -3.49 10.98
N CYS A 152 2.36 -3.35 10.39
CA CYS A 152 1.58 -4.45 9.84
C CYS A 152 1.57 -4.36 8.31
N ILE A 153 2.05 -5.42 7.64
CA ILE A 153 2.16 -5.51 6.18
C ILE A 153 1.25 -6.62 5.68
N GLY A 154 0.19 -6.26 4.97
CA GLY A 154 -0.62 -7.21 4.23
C GLY A 154 -0.08 -7.35 2.81
N ILE A 155 0.57 -8.47 2.50
CA ILE A 155 1.20 -8.67 1.18
C ILE A 155 0.26 -9.22 0.12
N GLY A 156 -0.93 -9.66 0.51
CA GLY A 156 -1.93 -10.20 -0.40
C GLY A 156 -1.86 -11.70 -0.64
N GLY A 157 -3.00 -12.24 -1.10
CA GLY A 157 -3.21 -13.68 -1.32
C GLY A 157 -2.80 -14.20 -2.69
N ASP A 158 -2.53 -13.32 -3.64
CA ASP A 158 -2.30 -13.68 -5.04
C ASP A 158 -1.04 -14.53 -5.25
N PRO A 159 -1.00 -15.39 -6.31
CA PRO A 159 0.12 -16.30 -6.56
C PRO A 159 1.41 -15.57 -6.94
N ILE A 160 1.32 -14.37 -7.52
CA ILE A 160 2.47 -13.54 -7.92
C ILE A 160 2.44 -12.23 -7.13
N PRO A 161 2.90 -12.21 -5.87
CA PRO A 161 2.93 -10.99 -5.07
C PRO A 161 4.07 -10.06 -5.51
N GLY A 162 3.86 -8.77 -5.34
CA GLY A 162 4.90 -7.76 -5.53
C GLY A 162 6.06 -7.97 -4.57
N THR A 163 5.78 -7.98 -3.27
CA THR A 163 6.70 -8.31 -2.19
C THR A 163 6.36 -9.68 -1.62
N THR A 164 7.36 -10.53 -1.45
CA THR A 164 7.19 -11.87 -0.86
C THR A 164 7.16 -11.80 0.66
N THR A 165 6.66 -12.86 1.33
CA THR A 165 6.71 -12.97 2.79
C THR A 165 8.13 -12.84 3.32
N LEU A 166 9.11 -13.48 2.66
CA LEU A 166 10.50 -13.41 3.07
C LEU A 166 11.03 -11.97 3.04
N GLU A 167 10.81 -11.26 1.94
CA GLU A 167 11.23 -9.86 1.81
C GLU A 167 10.57 -8.96 2.86
N ALA A 168 9.27 -9.14 3.13
CA ALA A 168 8.56 -8.38 4.14
C ALA A 168 9.09 -8.65 5.56
N VAL A 169 9.36 -9.92 5.90
CA VAL A 169 9.99 -10.29 7.18
C VAL A 169 11.38 -9.69 7.31
N GLN A 170 12.20 -9.74 6.25
CA GLN A 170 13.53 -9.14 6.25
C GLN A 170 13.50 -7.62 6.50
N MET A 171 12.49 -6.92 5.96
CA MET A 171 12.30 -5.49 6.22
C MET A 171 11.96 -5.23 7.70
N LEU A 172 11.05 -6.01 8.29
CA LEU A 172 10.72 -5.88 9.70
C LEU A 172 11.90 -6.22 10.60
N MET A 173 12.69 -7.24 10.28
CA MET A 173 13.92 -7.57 11.02
C MET A 173 15.00 -6.49 10.94
N ALA A 174 14.99 -5.66 9.90
CA ALA A 174 15.91 -4.54 9.74
C ALA A 174 15.37 -3.24 10.39
N ASP A 175 14.13 -3.22 10.80
CA ASP A 175 13.48 -2.11 11.47
C ASP A 175 13.82 -2.12 12.97
N PHE A 176 14.39 -1.02 13.46
CA PHE A 176 14.79 -0.92 14.87
C PHE A 176 13.60 -0.81 15.85
N GLU A 177 12.39 -0.53 15.36
CA GLU A 177 11.17 -0.51 16.17
C GLU A 177 10.53 -1.91 16.31
N THR A 178 11.00 -2.91 15.53
CA THR A 178 10.50 -4.29 15.57
C THR A 178 11.38 -5.18 16.43
N GLU A 179 10.75 -5.88 17.41
CA GLU A 179 11.38 -6.84 18.34
C GLU A 179 10.97 -8.29 18.08
#